data_4f0cf4a9b74d0cf9ccca61793fd43105
#
_entry.id   4f0cf4a9b74d0cf9ccca61793fd43105
#
_cell.length_a   1.000
_cell.length_b   1.000
_cell.length_c   1.000
_cell.angle_alpha   90.00
_cell.angle_beta   90.00
_cell.angle_gamma   90.00
#
_symmetry.space_group_name_H-M   'P 1'
#
loop_
_entity.id
_entity.type
_entity.pdbx_description
1 polymer ?
#
loop_
_entity_poly.entity_id
_entity_poly.type
_entity_poly.pdbx_seq_one_letter_code
_entity_poly.pdbx_strand_id
1 'polypeptide(L)'
;MPLHAVDIGWASSSESGSDPVSEFYTRHPYPPPVDNLDRARDEWRDETRQRAEYHLLWPGRPYRADLDILVAGCGTWQAAKYALCRPEARVVGIDISATSIEHTERLKQKYDLTNLAVRQLPLENIGELETRFDLIVCTGVLHHLADPDAGLRALRSALKPGGAIYLMVYAPYGRAGVYMLQEYCRRLGIGTSDQEIHDLMATLASLPQHHPLATVLQGSRDAGNADAMADALLNPRDRSYSVPELFDLIERSGLSFSRWYWQAPYLPHCGAVTSTPHAHRLAALSDRERYAAMELWRGTMTCHSAVLHRSDATDDAVRVCFDRKGWLHFVPLRLPWTQLVQERLPAGAAGVLLNRSHPFHDLILVLDADDKQLFDRIDGRRSIGEITGHAPETESGRARTLFERLWWYDQVIFDMSKAQ
;
A
#
# COMPACT_ATOMS: atom_id res chain seq x y z
N MET A 1 -16.21 19.10 -22.81
CA MET A 1 -16.60 20.01 -21.73
C MET A 1 -15.94 19.50 -20.47
N PRO A 2 -15.07 20.26 -19.81
CA PRO A 2 -14.49 19.84 -18.56
C PRO A 2 -15.54 19.87 -17.45
N LEU A 3 -15.65 18.78 -16.70
CA LEU A 3 -16.43 18.71 -15.47
C LEU A 3 -15.76 19.62 -14.45
N HIS A 4 -16.38 20.73 -14.14
CA HIS A 4 -15.92 21.63 -13.09
C HIS A 4 -15.92 20.90 -11.74
N ALA A 5 -14.76 20.93 -11.06
CA ALA A 5 -14.67 20.61 -9.65
C ALA A 5 -15.62 21.53 -8.89
N VAL A 6 -16.54 20.95 -8.13
CA VAL A 6 -17.42 21.70 -7.23
C VAL A 6 -16.56 22.08 -6.03
N ASP A 7 -16.18 23.35 -5.98
CA ASP A 7 -15.50 23.95 -4.83
C ASP A 7 -16.52 24.05 -3.67
N ILE A 8 -16.48 23.07 -2.75
CA ILE A 8 -17.29 23.09 -1.53
C ILE A 8 -16.49 23.85 -0.49
N GLY A 9 -16.75 25.17 -0.40
CA GLY A 9 -16.19 26.05 0.62
C GLY A 9 -16.49 25.55 2.04
N TRP A 10 -15.46 25.07 2.72
CA TRP A 10 -15.51 24.77 4.15
C TRP A 10 -15.26 26.04 4.93
N ALA A 11 -16.25 26.45 5.71
CA ALA A 11 -16.10 27.56 6.65
C ALA A 11 -15.10 27.16 7.75
N SER A 12 -14.04 27.94 7.89
CA SER A 12 -13.12 27.87 9.03
C SER A 12 -13.80 28.44 10.27
N SER A 13 -14.34 27.59 11.13
CA SER A 13 -14.75 27.95 12.49
C SER A 13 -13.61 27.60 13.45
N SER A 14 -12.89 28.61 13.90
CA SER A 14 -11.96 28.54 15.02
C SER A 14 -12.75 28.57 16.34
N GLU A 15 -13.22 27.40 16.76
CA GLU A 15 -13.63 27.17 18.14
C GLU A 15 -12.80 25.99 18.67
N SER A 16 -12.40 26.06 19.94
CA SER A 16 -11.63 25.05 20.68
C SER A 16 -12.47 23.80 20.99
N GLY A 17 -12.96 23.13 19.95
CA GLY A 17 -13.64 21.85 20.00
C GLY A 17 -12.65 20.74 19.59
N SER A 18 -12.85 19.53 20.11
CA SER A 18 -12.13 18.33 19.68
C SER A 18 -12.30 18.13 18.15
N ASP A 19 -11.25 17.62 17.47
CA ASP A 19 -11.34 17.33 16.02
C ASP A 19 -12.47 16.30 15.77
N PRO A 20 -13.44 16.59 14.88
CA PRO A 20 -14.56 15.67 14.60
C PRO A 20 -14.10 14.26 14.21
N VAL A 21 -12.94 14.12 13.58
CA VAL A 21 -12.34 12.81 13.22
C VAL A 21 -11.89 12.07 14.49
N SER A 22 -11.34 12.78 15.49
CA SER A 22 -10.95 12.18 16.78
C SER A 22 -12.17 11.65 17.54
N GLU A 23 -13.26 12.42 17.61
CA GLU A 23 -14.51 11.98 18.23
C GLU A 23 -15.11 10.78 17.49
N PHE A 24 -15.08 10.82 16.17
CA PHE A 24 -15.59 9.74 15.33
C PHE A 24 -14.85 8.42 15.62
N TYR A 25 -13.51 8.38 15.53
CA TYR A 25 -12.73 7.16 15.75
C TYR A 25 -12.68 6.71 17.22
N THR A 26 -12.97 7.59 18.16
CA THR A 26 -13.13 7.20 19.56
C THR A 26 -14.40 6.38 19.76
N ARG A 27 -15.46 6.65 18.99
CA ARG A 27 -16.73 5.93 19.02
C ARG A 27 -16.74 4.73 18.07
N HIS A 28 -16.17 4.87 16.89
CA HIS A 28 -16.14 3.88 15.82
C HIS A 28 -14.69 3.52 15.46
N PRO A 29 -14.00 2.72 16.30
CA PRO A 29 -12.59 2.41 16.10
C PRO A 29 -12.39 1.59 14.82
N TYR A 30 -11.48 2.07 13.96
CA TYR A 30 -11.12 1.40 12.72
C TYR A 30 -9.59 1.32 12.57
N PRO A 31 -8.99 0.23 12.01
CA PRO A 31 -9.70 -1.02 11.66
C PRO A 31 -10.30 -1.70 12.90
N PRO A 32 -11.28 -2.62 12.70
CA PRO A 32 -11.90 -3.33 13.81
C PRO A 32 -10.87 -3.97 14.74
N PRO A 33 -11.06 -3.91 16.06
CA PRO A 33 -10.14 -4.51 17.02
C PRO A 33 -9.93 -6.00 16.77
N VAL A 34 -8.70 -6.46 16.98
CA VAL A 34 -8.36 -7.88 16.91
C VAL A 34 -7.76 -8.34 18.23
N ASP A 35 -8.10 -9.56 18.66
CA ASP A 35 -7.58 -10.13 19.89
C ASP A 35 -6.33 -10.99 19.69
N ASN A 36 -6.00 -11.33 18.43
CA ASN A 36 -4.96 -12.30 18.13
C ASN A 36 -4.13 -11.88 16.91
N LEU A 37 -2.80 -11.83 17.10
CA LEU A 37 -1.80 -11.54 16.07
C LEU A 37 -0.90 -12.76 15.76
N ASP A 38 -1.20 -13.94 16.29
CA ASP A 38 -0.34 -15.13 16.14
C ASP A 38 -0.11 -15.51 14.69
N ARG A 39 -1.16 -15.45 13.87
CA ARG A 39 -1.02 -15.70 12.44
C ARG A 39 -0.03 -14.74 11.76
N ALA A 40 -0.07 -13.46 12.10
CA ALA A 40 0.84 -12.46 11.56
C ALA A 40 2.29 -12.77 11.97
N ARG A 41 2.51 -13.18 13.24
CA ARG A 41 3.81 -13.60 13.75
C ARG A 41 4.32 -14.85 13.03
N ASP A 42 3.48 -15.86 12.85
CA ASP A 42 3.88 -17.12 12.21
C ASP A 42 4.22 -16.93 10.73
N GLU A 43 3.42 -16.11 10.01
CA GLU A 43 3.72 -15.72 8.63
C GLU A 43 5.02 -14.90 8.52
N TRP A 44 5.42 -14.16 9.56
CA TRP A 44 6.64 -13.35 9.57
C TRP A 44 7.91 -14.13 9.88
N ARG A 45 7.82 -15.38 10.31
CA ARG A 45 9.00 -16.26 10.53
C ARG A 45 9.75 -16.61 9.25
N ASP A 46 9.16 -16.38 8.10
CA ASP A 46 9.81 -16.58 6.80
C ASP A 46 10.83 -15.45 6.53
N GLU A 47 12.11 -15.79 6.59
CA GLU A 47 13.22 -14.85 6.32
C GLU A 47 13.15 -14.27 4.90
N THR A 48 12.68 -15.05 3.93
CA THR A 48 12.52 -14.57 2.55
C THR A 48 11.49 -13.45 2.49
N ARG A 49 10.40 -13.60 3.24
CA ARG A 49 9.37 -12.56 3.38
C ARG A 49 9.93 -11.30 4.02
N GLN A 50 10.67 -11.43 5.13
CA GLN A 50 11.27 -10.30 5.83
C GLN A 50 12.18 -9.49 4.91
N ARG A 51 13.07 -10.19 4.18
CA ARG A 51 13.98 -9.58 3.21
C ARG A 51 13.24 -8.98 2.02
N ALA A 52 12.21 -9.65 1.50
CA ALA A 52 11.42 -9.14 0.39
C ALA A 52 10.70 -7.83 0.75
N GLU A 53 10.06 -7.75 1.94
CA GLU A 53 9.43 -6.52 2.41
C GLU A 53 10.44 -5.39 2.67
N TYR A 54 11.66 -5.72 3.14
CA TYR A 54 12.74 -4.74 3.30
C TYR A 54 13.22 -4.20 1.96
N HIS A 55 13.55 -5.08 1.01
CA HIS A 55 14.09 -4.68 -0.29
C HIS A 55 13.03 -4.06 -1.23
N LEU A 56 11.73 -4.20 -0.91
CA LEU A 56 10.68 -3.43 -1.55
C LEU A 56 10.84 -1.93 -1.26
N LEU A 57 11.35 -1.58 -0.08
CA LEU A 57 11.59 -0.20 0.37
C LEU A 57 13.01 0.27 0.02
N TRP A 58 14.01 -0.61 0.16
CA TRP A 58 15.44 -0.30 -0.01
C TRP A 58 16.17 -1.39 -0.81
N PRO A 59 15.93 -1.48 -2.13
CA PRO A 59 16.53 -2.55 -2.95
C PRO A 59 18.06 -2.54 -2.96
N GLY A 60 18.70 -1.36 -2.89
CA GLY A 60 20.16 -1.21 -2.92
C GLY A 60 20.87 -1.29 -1.58
N ARG A 61 20.18 -1.54 -0.46
CA ARG A 61 20.77 -1.56 0.88
C ARG A 61 20.86 -2.96 1.45
N PRO A 62 21.93 -3.28 2.20
CA PRO A 62 21.97 -4.52 2.97
C PRO A 62 20.78 -4.64 3.91
N TYR A 63 20.22 -5.84 4.02
CA TYR A 63 19.13 -6.11 4.96
C TYR A 63 19.56 -5.84 6.40
N ARG A 64 18.69 -5.17 7.14
CA ARG A 64 18.81 -4.98 8.59
C ARG A 64 17.44 -5.09 9.27
N ALA A 65 17.39 -5.65 10.45
CA ALA A 65 16.18 -5.85 11.24
C ALA A 65 15.96 -4.75 12.30
N ASP A 66 17.01 -4.05 12.72
CA ASP A 66 17.07 -3.06 13.80
C ASP A 66 16.57 -1.65 13.37
N LEU A 67 15.38 -1.59 12.79
CA LEU A 67 14.80 -0.35 12.28
C LEU A 67 14.10 0.45 13.38
N ASP A 68 14.18 1.78 13.29
CA ASP A 68 13.26 2.70 13.96
C ASP A 68 12.02 2.87 13.09
N ILE A 69 10.87 2.42 13.57
CA ILE A 69 9.61 2.39 12.81
C ILE A 69 8.56 3.26 13.49
N LEU A 70 7.94 4.16 12.74
CA LEU A 70 6.74 4.87 13.15
C LEU A 70 5.53 4.30 12.42
N VAL A 71 4.49 3.99 13.16
CA VAL A 71 3.15 3.69 12.61
C VAL A 71 2.26 4.89 12.94
N ALA A 72 2.07 5.76 11.96
CA ALA A 72 1.32 7.00 12.08
C ALA A 72 -0.16 6.75 11.73
N GLY A 73 -1.05 6.96 12.70
CA GLY A 73 -2.42 6.49 12.66
C GLY A 73 -2.44 4.96 12.82
N CYS A 74 -1.97 4.48 13.97
CA CYS A 74 -1.72 3.05 14.16
C CYS A 74 -3.01 2.21 14.34
N GLY A 75 -4.15 2.87 14.48
CA GLY A 75 -5.42 2.19 14.71
C GLY A 75 -5.36 1.25 15.92
N THR A 76 -6.16 0.22 15.88
CA THR A 76 -6.35 -0.68 17.02
C THR A 76 -5.27 -1.76 17.18
N TRP A 77 -4.46 -2.06 16.14
CA TRP A 77 -3.54 -3.20 16.18
C TRP A 77 -2.28 -3.09 15.29
N GLN A 78 -2.22 -2.13 14.37
CA GLN A 78 -1.15 -2.13 13.36
C GLN A 78 0.24 -1.96 14.00
N ALA A 79 0.41 -1.06 15.00
CA ALA A 79 1.69 -0.88 15.68
C ALA A 79 2.09 -2.14 16.47
N ALA A 80 1.15 -2.79 17.16
CA ALA A 80 1.39 -4.04 17.87
C ALA A 80 1.83 -5.16 16.91
N LYS A 81 1.22 -5.26 15.72
CA LYS A 81 1.65 -6.19 14.67
C LYS A 81 3.08 -5.90 14.21
N TYR A 82 3.44 -4.63 13.96
CA TYR A 82 4.79 -4.27 13.54
C TYR A 82 5.83 -4.65 14.60
N ALA A 83 5.54 -4.39 15.89
CA ALA A 83 6.43 -4.73 16.99
C ALA A 83 6.57 -6.25 17.18
N LEU A 84 5.48 -6.99 17.15
CA LEU A 84 5.45 -8.45 17.28
C LEU A 84 6.22 -9.15 16.15
N CYS A 85 6.05 -8.67 14.93
CA CYS A 85 6.71 -9.23 13.76
C CYS A 85 8.20 -8.84 13.66
N ARG A 86 8.63 -7.74 14.30
CA ARG A 86 9.98 -7.19 14.20
C ARG A 86 10.59 -6.94 15.59
N PRO A 87 10.96 -8.00 16.30
CA PRO A 87 11.43 -7.89 17.71
C PRO A 87 12.72 -7.07 17.87
N GLU A 88 13.54 -6.96 16.81
CA GLU A 88 14.77 -6.17 16.82
C GLU A 88 14.52 -4.68 16.51
N ALA A 89 13.36 -4.35 15.94
CA ALA A 89 13.00 -2.98 15.62
C ALA A 89 12.48 -2.23 16.86
N ARG A 90 12.69 -0.91 16.89
CA ARG A 90 12.00 -0.03 17.82
C ARG A 90 10.77 0.55 17.13
N VAL A 91 9.59 0.29 17.67
CA VAL A 91 8.31 0.70 17.07
C VAL A 91 7.64 1.77 17.94
N VAL A 92 7.22 2.85 17.30
CA VAL A 92 6.36 3.88 17.89
C VAL A 92 5.04 3.88 17.13
N GLY A 93 3.92 3.73 17.84
CA GLY A 93 2.56 3.91 17.32
C GLY A 93 1.97 5.22 17.79
N ILE A 94 1.41 6.02 16.90
CA ILE A 94 0.62 7.22 17.25
C ILE A 94 -0.77 7.13 16.62
N ASP A 95 -1.77 7.61 17.34
CA ASP A 95 -3.15 7.74 16.87
C ASP A 95 -3.85 8.88 17.61
N ILE A 96 -4.86 9.49 17.00
CA ILE A 96 -5.67 10.53 17.66
C ILE A 96 -6.77 9.92 18.55
N SER A 97 -7.19 8.68 18.29
CA SER A 97 -8.24 7.96 18.99
C SER A 97 -7.72 7.32 20.27
N ALA A 98 -8.24 7.74 21.42
CA ALA A 98 -7.94 7.11 22.71
C ALA A 98 -8.31 5.62 22.72
N THR A 99 -9.45 5.26 22.13
CA THR A 99 -9.91 3.86 22.02
C THR A 99 -8.93 3.01 21.22
N SER A 100 -8.39 3.52 20.09
CA SER A 100 -7.38 2.82 19.29
C SER A 100 -6.08 2.58 20.08
N ILE A 101 -5.65 3.60 20.84
CA ILE A 101 -4.47 3.51 21.71
C ILE A 101 -4.66 2.45 22.80
N GLU A 102 -5.83 2.42 23.47
CA GLU A 102 -6.14 1.41 24.49
C GLU A 102 -6.12 -0.02 23.94
N HIS A 103 -6.65 -0.23 22.73
CA HIS A 103 -6.60 -1.54 22.07
C HIS A 103 -5.17 -1.97 21.76
N THR A 104 -4.37 -1.06 21.23
CA THR A 104 -2.95 -1.32 20.93
C THR A 104 -2.15 -1.60 22.22
N GLU A 105 -2.40 -0.88 23.32
CA GLU A 105 -1.78 -1.14 24.62
C GLU A 105 -2.19 -2.50 25.21
N ARG A 106 -3.44 -2.94 25.04
CA ARG A 106 -3.87 -4.30 25.43
C ARG A 106 -3.10 -5.38 24.67
N LEU A 107 -2.92 -5.21 23.36
CA LEU A 107 -2.11 -6.13 22.55
C LEU A 107 -0.64 -6.11 22.96
N LYS A 108 -0.07 -4.94 23.27
CA LYS A 108 1.28 -4.77 23.77
C LYS A 108 1.49 -5.57 25.07
N GLN A 109 0.57 -5.46 26.03
CA GLN A 109 0.61 -6.23 27.27
C GLN A 109 0.45 -7.72 27.02
N LYS A 110 -0.51 -8.12 26.17
CA LYS A 110 -0.79 -9.53 25.87
C LYS A 110 0.43 -10.26 25.27
N TYR A 111 1.20 -9.59 24.42
CA TYR A 111 2.34 -10.17 23.71
C TYR A 111 3.70 -9.77 24.30
N ASP A 112 3.74 -9.06 25.43
CA ASP A 112 4.95 -8.55 26.10
C ASP A 112 5.87 -7.78 25.14
N LEU A 113 5.28 -6.82 24.38
CA LEU A 113 6.01 -6.07 23.35
C LEU A 113 6.82 -4.94 23.96
N THR A 114 8.02 -5.26 24.48
CA THR A 114 8.94 -4.31 25.12
C THR A 114 9.54 -3.30 24.12
N ASN A 115 9.53 -3.63 22.83
CA ASN A 115 10.00 -2.80 21.72
C ASN A 115 8.94 -1.85 21.15
N LEU A 116 7.74 -1.75 21.78
CA LEU A 116 6.64 -0.89 21.34
C LEU A 116 6.41 0.25 22.33
N ALA A 117 6.39 1.49 21.83
CA ALA A 117 5.83 2.65 22.51
C ALA A 117 4.56 3.11 21.80
N VAL A 118 3.53 3.51 22.55
CA VAL A 118 2.25 3.99 21.98
C VAL A 118 1.94 5.35 22.57
N ARG A 119 1.45 6.28 21.76
CA ARG A 119 1.06 7.64 22.20
C ARG A 119 -0.23 8.10 21.52
N GLN A 120 -1.15 8.66 22.26
CA GLN A 120 -2.22 9.45 21.69
C GLN A 120 -1.63 10.79 21.24
N LEU A 121 -1.50 10.97 19.91
CA LEU A 121 -0.85 12.15 19.33
C LEU A 121 -1.40 12.38 17.91
N PRO A 122 -1.86 13.60 17.59
CA PRO A 122 -2.16 14.00 16.22
C PRO A 122 -0.90 13.92 15.35
N LEU A 123 -1.09 13.50 14.07
CA LEU A 123 0.03 13.33 13.14
C LEU A 123 0.81 14.63 12.93
N GLU A 124 0.13 15.76 12.92
CA GLU A 124 0.74 17.08 12.77
C GLU A 124 1.73 17.42 13.88
N ASN A 125 1.55 16.79 15.05
CA ASN A 125 2.39 17.00 16.23
C ASN A 125 3.55 15.98 16.35
N ILE A 126 3.85 15.23 15.31
CA ILE A 126 4.89 14.19 15.30
C ILE A 126 6.26 14.71 15.79
N GLY A 127 6.53 16.00 15.66
CA GLY A 127 7.74 16.65 16.16
C GLY A 127 7.95 16.48 17.67
N GLU A 128 6.89 16.26 18.46
CA GLU A 128 6.97 16.02 19.90
C GLU A 128 7.64 14.67 20.26
N LEU A 129 7.81 13.78 19.28
CA LEU A 129 8.51 12.51 19.49
C LEU A 129 10.03 12.68 19.59
N GLU A 130 10.58 13.81 19.14
CA GLU A 130 12.01 14.14 19.13
C GLU A 130 12.89 13.02 18.54
N THR A 131 12.31 12.17 17.70
CA THR A 131 12.94 10.98 17.12
C THR A 131 12.73 10.98 15.62
N ARG A 132 13.72 10.44 14.88
CA ARG A 132 13.60 10.20 13.45
C ARG A 132 13.58 8.70 13.17
N PHE A 133 12.86 8.32 12.11
CA PHE A 133 12.53 6.94 11.79
C PHE A 133 13.16 6.49 10.46
N ASP A 134 13.55 5.21 10.41
CA ASP A 134 13.99 4.57 9.18
C ASP A 134 12.78 4.27 8.28
N LEU A 135 11.67 3.83 8.88
CA LEU A 135 10.41 3.54 8.21
C LEU A 135 9.27 4.30 8.87
N ILE A 136 8.48 4.99 8.07
CA ILE A 136 7.19 5.53 8.51
C ILE A 136 6.09 4.82 7.72
N VAL A 137 5.12 4.26 8.45
CA VAL A 137 3.92 3.63 7.89
C VAL A 137 2.74 4.55 8.16
N CYS A 138 2.14 5.09 7.10
CA CYS A 138 0.97 5.97 7.16
C CYS A 138 -0.09 5.46 6.18
N THR A 139 -0.97 4.59 6.66
CA THR A 139 -1.97 3.91 5.83
C THR A 139 -3.37 4.18 6.33
N GLY A 140 -4.22 4.78 5.51
CA GLY A 140 -5.59 5.09 5.89
C GLY A 140 -5.73 6.34 6.78
N VAL A 141 -4.82 7.31 6.71
CA VAL A 141 -4.76 8.45 7.64
C VAL A 141 -4.77 9.79 6.93
N LEU A 142 -3.87 9.99 5.97
CA LEU A 142 -3.58 11.30 5.38
C LEU A 142 -4.82 11.96 4.77
N HIS A 143 -5.71 11.15 4.22
CA HIS A 143 -6.94 11.59 3.57
C HIS A 143 -8.06 11.99 4.56
N HIS A 144 -7.83 11.82 5.86
CA HIS A 144 -8.71 12.28 6.93
C HIS A 144 -8.18 13.53 7.65
N LEU A 145 -6.99 14.02 7.29
CA LEU A 145 -6.44 15.24 7.88
C LEU A 145 -7.12 16.50 7.37
N ALA A 146 -7.18 17.52 8.19
CA ALA A 146 -7.64 18.86 7.79
C ALA A 146 -6.67 19.49 6.76
N ASP A 147 -5.36 19.35 6.99
CA ASP A 147 -4.30 19.75 6.08
C ASP A 147 -3.37 18.57 5.78
N PRO A 148 -3.64 17.80 4.70
CA PRO A 148 -2.78 16.69 4.29
C PRO A 148 -1.37 17.10 3.87
N ASP A 149 -1.19 18.31 3.33
CA ASP A 149 0.12 18.85 3.00
C ASP A 149 0.98 19.08 4.27
N ALA A 150 0.39 19.64 5.34
CA ALA A 150 1.05 19.76 6.64
C ALA A 150 1.38 18.41 7.23
N GLY A 151 0.44 17.46 7.18
CA GLY A 151 0.63 16.09 7.64
C GLY A 151 1.80 15.40 6.92
N LEU A 152 1.85 15.46 5.59
CA LEU A 152 2.93 14.82 4.84
C LEU A 152 4.29 15.51 5.04
N ARG A 153 4.33 16.85 5.24
CA ARG A 153 5.53 17.56 5.65
C ARG A 153 6.00 17.16 7.06
N ALA A 154 5.07 16.94 7.99
CA ALA A 154 5.39 16.45 9.33
C ALA A 154 6.04 15.06 9.27
N LEU A 155 5.48 14.11 8.48
CA LEU A 155 6.09 12.80 8.24
C LEU A 155 7.50 12.93 7.65
N ARG A 156 7.69 13.80 6.64
CA ARG A 156 9.01 14.05 6.06
C ARG A 156 10.03 14.53 7.10
N SER A 157 9.62 15.40 8.01
CA SER A 157 10.51 15.95 9.05
C SER A 157 11.00 14.88 10.04
N ALA A 158 10.14 13.88 10.32
CA ALA A 158 10.44 12.75 11.18
C ALA A 158 11.18 11.61 10.45
N LEU A 159 11.38 11.71 9.14
CA LEU A 159 12.07 10.69 8.37
C LEU A 159 13.59 10.90 8.43
N LYS A 160 14.36 9.84 8.69
CA LYS A 160 15.83 9.87 8.59
C LYS A 160 16.27 10.12 7.14
N PRO A 161 17.48 10.67 6.91
CA PRO A 161 18.09 10.61 5.59
C PRO A 161 18.14 9.17 5.09
N GLY A 162 17.61 8.93 3.87
CA GLY A 162 17.48 7.58 3.32
C GLY A 162 16.42 6.70 3.96
N GLY A 163 15.60 7.19 4.87
CA GLY A 163 14.39 6.51 5.33
C GLY A 163 13.33 6.41 4.25
N ALA A 164 12.32 5.54 4.44
CA ALA A 164 11.20 5.36 3.54
C ALA A 164 9.86 5.63 4.24
N ILE A 165 8.88 6.14 3.49
CA ILE A 165 7.49 6.19 3.91
C ILE A 165 6.69 5.19 3.08
N TYR A 166 5.96 4.29 3.74
CA TYR A 166 4.88 3.53 3.14
C TYR A 166 3.58 4.30 3.35
N LEU A 167 3.09 4.91 2.27
CA LEU A 167 1.87 5.73 2.27
C LEU A 167 0.74 4.97 1.58
N MET A 168 -0.47 5.00 2.17
CA MET A 168 -1.70 4.60 1.50
C MET A 168 -2.77 5.67 1.67
N VAL A 169 -3.37 6.08 0.52
CA VAL A 169 -4.51 6.99 0.47
C VAL A 169 -5.63 6.41 -0.39
N TYR A 170 -6.86 6.89 -0.22
CA TYR A 170 -7.99 6.47 -1.03
C TYR A 170 -7.93 7.01 -2.46
N ALA A 171 -8.41 6.20 -3.42
CA ALA A 171 -8.50 6.52 -4.84
C ALA A 171 -9.95 6.83 -5.26
N PRO A 172 -10.19 7.79 -6.18
CA PRO A 172 -11.54 8.26 -6.46
C PRO A 172 -12.40 7.27 -7.24
N TYR A 173 -11.84 6.66 -8.28
CA TYR A 173 -12.66 5.94 -9.27
C TYR A 173 -13.17 4.60 -8.72
N GLY A 174 -12.34 3.82 -8.06
CA GLY A 174 -12.76 2.56 -7.43
C GLY A 174 -13.67 2.75 -6.22
N ARG A 175 -13.68 3.94 -5.63
CA ARG A 175 -14.56 4.33 -4.51
C ARG A 175 -15.78 5.14 -4.93
N ALA A 176 -16.05 5.31 -6.22
CA ALA A 176 -17.16 6.10 -6.71
C ALA A 176 -18.51 5.74 -6.05
N GLY A 177 -18.77 4.43 -5.85
CA GLY A 177 -19.95 3.96 -5.14
C GLY A 177 -20.00 4.36 -3.67
N VAL A 178 -18.85 4.46 -3.00
CA VAL A 178 -18.74 4.97 -1.62
C VAL A 178 -19.14 6.44 -1.59
N TYR A 179 -18.57 7.27 -2.47
CA TYR A 179 -18.88 8.71 -2.52
C TYR A 179 -20.34 8.99 -2.89
N MET A 180 -20.95 8.17 -3.73
CA MET A 180 -22.39 8.24 -4.02
C MET A 180 -23.22 8.02 -2.76
N LEU A 181 -22.87 7.04 -1.92
CA LEU A 181 -23.57 6.73 -0.69
C LEU A 181 -23.24 7.72 0.44
N GLN A 182 -22.05 8.26 0.51
CA GLN A 182 -21.74 9.38 1.42
C GLN A 182 -22.66 10.57 1.13
N GLU A 183 -22.83 10.94 -0.15
CA GLU A 183 -23.74 12.01 -0.56
C GLU A 183 -25.19 11.67 -0.24
N TYR A 184 -25.61 10.41 -0.43
CA TYR A 184 -26.95 9.95 -0.03
C TYR A 184 -27.15 10.12 1.48
N CYS A 185 -26.21 9.63 2.32
CA CYS A 185 -26.29 9.80 3.76
C CYS A 185 -26.35 11.27 4.19
N ARG A 186 -25.53 12.11 3.58
CA ARG A 186 -25.49 13.57 3.82
C ARG A 186 -26.85 14.24 3.50
N ARG A 187 -27.47 13.88 2.37
CA ARG A 187 -28.78 14.43 1.97
C ARG A 187 -29.91 14.05 2.90
N LEU A 188 -29.83 12.87 3.50
CA LEU A 188 -30.83 12.38 4.46
C LEU A 188 -30.52 12.78 5.89
N GLY A 189 -29.37 13.40 6.18
CA GLY A 189 -28.95 13.76 7.53
C GLY A 189 -28.70 12.54 8.40
N ILE A 190 -28.25 11.41 7.81
CA ILE A 190 -27.91 10.20 8.57
C ILE A 190 -26.69 10.48 9.43
N GLY A 191 -26.84 10.33 10.75
CA GLY A 191 -25.79 10.53 11.73
C GLY A 191 -25.07 9.23 12.11
N THR A 192 -24.29 9.30 13.20
CA THR A 192 -23.39 8.23 13.67
C THR A 192 -23.88 7.55 14.95
N SER A 193 -25.18 7.62 15.28
CA SER A 193 -25.74 6.82 16.38
C SER A 193 -25.86 5.36 15.99
N ASP A 194 -25.78 4.46 16.97
CA ASP A 194 -25.87 3.01 16.74
C ASP A 194 -27.13 2.63 15.96
N GLN A 195 -28.27 3.30 16.23
CA GLN A 195 -29.54 3.06 15.53
C GLN A 195 -29.45 3.49 14.07
N GLU A 196 -28.89 4.67 13.78
CA GLU A 196 -28.74 5.17 12.39
C GLU A 196 -27.77 4.30 11.58
N ILE A 197 -26.68 3.82 12.19
CA ILE A 197 -25.77 2.89 11.56
C ILE A 197 -26.47 1.55 11.30
N HIS A 198 -27.25 1.04 12.25
CA HIS A 198 -28.03 -0.18 12.05
C HIS A 198 -29.01 -0.04 10.88
N ASP A 199 -29.75 1.06 10.82
CA ASP A 199 -30.70 1.36 9.74
C ASP A 199 -30.01 1.55 8.40
N LEU A 200 -28.81 2.16 8.39
CA LEU A 200 -27.96 2.27 7.22
C LEU A 200 -27.51 0.88 6.71
N MET A 201 -27.08 -0.03 7.60
CA MET A 201 -26.72 -1.40 7.22
C MET A 201 -27.90 -2.14 6.58
N ALA A 202 -29.12 -1.99 7.13
CA ALA A 202 -30.33 -2.55 6.54
C ALA A 202 -30.64 -1.95 5.15
N THR A 203 -30.41 -0.65 4.99
CA THR A 203 -30.55 0.05 3.71
C THR A 203 -29.54 -0.46 2.67
N LEU A 204 -28.28 -0.65 3.05
CA LEU A 204 -27.23 -1.19 2.16
C LEU A 204 -27.57 -2.60 1.66
N ALA A 205 -28.22 -3.42 2.48
CA ALA A 205 -28.68 -4.75 2.07
C ALA A 205 -29.74 -4.72 0.95
N SER A 206 -30.39 -3.56 0.75
CA SER A 206 -31.43 -3.35 -0.28
C SER A 206 -30.90 -2.66 -1.54
N LEU A 207 -29.58 -2.41 -1.63
CA LEU A 207 -29.00 -1.74 -2.81
C LEU A 207 -29.26 -2.54 -4.09
N PRO A 208 -29.54 -1.84 -5.22
CA PRO A 208 -29.63 -2.49 -6.51
C PRO A 208 -28.36 -3.29 -6.84
N GLN A 209 -28.51 -4.47 -7.43
CA GLN A 209 -27.40 -5.40 -7.72
C GLN A 209 -26.24 -4.76 -8.51
N HIS A 210 -26.53 -3.79 -9.38
CA HIS A 210 -25.54 -3.10 -10.20
C HIS A 210 -25.11 -1.74 -9.62
N HIS A 211 -25.44 -1.45 -8.36
CA HIS A 211 -24.95 -0.24 -7.73
C HIS A 211 -23.42 -0.33 -7.57
N PRO A 212 -22.63 0.71 -7.91
CA PRO A 212 -21.17 0.68 -7.84
C PRO A 212 -20.62 0.26 -6.46
N LEU A 213 -21.29 0.62 -5.35
CA LEU A 213 -20.92 0.18 -4.01
C LEU A 213 -21.06 -1.33 -3.82
N ALA A 214 -22.04 -1.98 -4.45
CA ALA A 214 -22.23 -3.42 -4.31
C ALA A 214 -20.99 -4.22 -4.73
N THR A 215 -20.30 -3.77 -5.79
CA THR A 215 -19.03 -4.37 -6.24
C THR A 215 -17.91 -4.20 -5.20
N VAL A 216 -17.83 -3.04 -4.56
CA VAL A 216 -16.83 -2.77 -3.49
C VAL A 216 -17.11 -3.64 -2.29
N LEU A 217 -18.37 -3.76 -1.87
CA LEU A 217 -18.78 -4.58 -0.72
C LEU A 217 -18.54 -6.07 -0.94
N GLN A 218 -18.77 -6.59 -2.15
CA GLN A 218 -18.50 -8.00 -2.49
C GLN A 218 -17.03 -8.38 -2.33
N GLY A 219 -16.11 -7.43 -2.55
CA GLY A 219 -14.66 -7.62 -2.39
C GLY A 219 -14.14 -7.32 -0.98
N SER A 220 -14.96 -6.73 -0.11
CA SER A 220 -14.56 -6.27 1.23
C SER A 220 -14.85 -7.34 2.29
N ARG A 221 -13.85 -7.62 3.15
CA ARG A 221 -14.04 -8.46 4.34
C ARG A 221 -14.84 -7.75 5.43
N ASP A 222 -14.88 -6.43 5.37
CA ASP A 222 -15.48 -5.55 6.39
C ASP A 222 -16.92 -5.15 6.05
N ALA A 223 -17.49 -5.66 4.93
CA ALA A 223 -18.83 -5.31 4.46
C ALA A 223 -19.96 -5.57 5.48
N GLY A 224 -19.75 -6.51 6.40
CA GLY A 224 -20.70 -6.82 7.49
C GLY A 224 -20.38 -6.12 8.82
N ASN A 225 -19.32 -5.31 8.89
CA ASN A 225 -18.90 -4.63 10.11
C ASN A 225 -19.47 -3.20 10.15
N ALA A 226 -20.22 -2.88 11.21
CA ALA A 226 -20.91 -1.59 11.37
C ALA A 226 -19.91 -0.40 11.45
N ASP A 227 -18.82 -0.54 12.22
CA ASP A 227 -17.83 0.52 12.37
C ASP A 227 -17.06 0.76 11.05
N ALA A 228 -16.76 -0.31 10.31
CA ALA A 228 -16.15 -0.19 8.99
C ALA A 228 -17.06 0.51 7.96
N MET A 229 -18.39 0.25 8.04
CA MET A 229 -19.35 0.93 7.18
C MET A 229 -19.57 2.38 7.63
N ALA A 230 -19.55 2.65 8.93
CA ALA A 230 -19.57 4.01 9.45
C ALA A 230 -18.32 4.78 8.99
N ASP A 231 -17.12 4.19 9.07
CA ASP A 231 -15.89 4.78 8.56
C ASP A 231 -15.98 5.09 7.05
N ALA A 232 -16.46 4.15 6.26
CA ALA A 232 -16.56 4.33 4.82
C ALA A 232 -17.61 5.37 4.38
N LEU A 233 -18.72 5.51 5.10
CA LEU A 233 -19.89 6.26 4.62
C LEU A 233 -20.24 7.50 5.45
N LEU A 234 -19.82 7.56 6.71
CA LEU A 234 -20.21 8.61 7.67
C LEU A 234 -19.01 9.35 8.27
N ASN A 235 -17.77 9.01 7.85
CA ASN A 235 -16.59 9.72 8.31
C ASN A 235 -16.74 11.21 7.99
N PRO A 236 -16.53 12.12 8.96
CA PRO A 236 -16.74 13.55 8.77
C PRO A 236 -15.75 14.18 7.79
N ARG A 237 -14.64 13.49 7.50
CA ARG A 237 -13.60 13.95 6.60
C ARG A 237 -12.99 12.79 5.82
N ASP A 238 -13.39 12.66 4.55
CA ASP A 238 -12.87 11.65 3.64
C ASP A 238 -12.55 12.32 2.29
N ARG A 239 -11.28 12.26 1.88
CA ARG A 239 -10.77 12.80 0.62
C ARG A 239 -10.10 11.70 -0.17
N SER A 240 -10.38 11.62 -1.46
CA SER A 240 -9.61 10.75 -2.37
C SER A 240 -8.58 11.54 -3.15
N TYR A 241 -7.60 10.83 -3.68
CA TYR A 241 -6.57 11.37 -4.54
C TYR A 241 -6.49 10.52 -5.81
N SER A 242 -6.62 11.17 -6.97
CA SER A 242 -6.17 10.58 -8.22
C SER A 242 -4.64 10.52 -8.28
N VAL A 243 -4.09 9.72 -9.19
CA VAL A 243 -2.62 9.65 -9.36
C VAL A 243 -2.00 11.04 -9.54
N PRO A 244 -2.49 11.95 -10.42
CA PRO A 244 -1.92 13.30 -10.53
C PRO A 244 -1.97 14.09 -9.23
N GLU A 245 -3.08 14.08 -8.50
CA GLU A 245 -3.23 14.81 -7.23
C GLU A 245 -2.30 14.27 -6.14
N LEU A 246 -2.11 12.95 -6.09
CA LEU A 246 -1.17 12.32 -5.16
C LEU A 246 0.27 12.71 -5.48
N PHE A 247 0.67 12.74 -6.75
CA PHE A 247 2.01 13.18 -7.15
C PHE A 247 2.25 14.64 -6.79
N ASP A 248 1.28 15.53 -7.04
CA ASP A 248 1.37 16.93 -6.64
C ASP A 248 1.55 17.10 -5.13
N LEU A 249 0.81 16.33 -4.33
CA LEU A 249 0.92 16.34 -2.87
C LEU A 249 2.31 15.88 -2.40
N ILE A 250 2.83 14.79 -2.99
CA ILE A 250 4.16 14.25 -2.69
C ILE A 250 5.25 15.31 -2.98
N GLU A 251 5.22 15.91 -4.16
CA GLU A 251 6.20 16.91 -4.62
C GLU A 251 6.19 18.16 -3.74
N ARG A 252 4.98 18.72 -3.45
CA ARG A 252 4.85 19.89 -2.56
C ARG A 252 5.36 19.64 -1.15
N SER A 253 5.38 18.39 -0.71
CA SER A 253 5.86 18.00 0.62
C SER A 253 7.37 17.76 0.69
N GLY A 254 8.11 17.93 -0.43
CA GLY A 254 9.55 17.69 -0.51
C GLY A 254 9.92 16.20 -0.39
N LEU A 255 9.02 15.34 -0.84
CA LEU A 255 9.22 13.91 -1.00
C LEU A 255 9.30 13.55 -2.49
N SER A 256 9.84 12.40 -2.78
CA SER A 256 9.88 11.80 -4.12
C SER A 256 9.20 10.44 -4.11
N PHE A 257 8.44 10.17 -5.14
CA PHE A 257 7.88 8.86 -5.42
C PHE A 257 8.97 7.89 -5.86
N SER A 258 9.05 6.74 -5.22
CA SER A 258 10.00 5.67 -5.59
C SER A 258 9.31 4.61 -6.43
N ARG A 259 8.24 4.02 -5.91
CA ARG A 259 7.45 2.99 -6.60
C ARG A 259 6.05 2.87 -5.98
N TRP A 260 5.13 2.26 -6.71
CA TRP A 260 3.92 1.70 -6.11
C TRP A 260 4.28 0.49 -5.26
N TYR A 261 3.61 0.31 -4.13
CA TYR A 261 3.80 -0.88 -3.30
C TYR A 261 3.41 -2.15 -4.08
N TRP A 262 2.28 -2.07 -4.81
CA TRP A 262 1.86 -3.01 -5.85
C TRP A 262 1.90 -2.28 -7.19
N GLN A 263 2.90 -2.54 -8.02
CA GLN A 263 3.12 -1.76 -9.24
C GLN A 263 2.41 -2.33 -10.47
N ALA A 264 2.17 -3.65 -10.52
CA ALA A 264 1.59 -4.31 -11.69
C ALA A 264 0.30 -3.65 -12.21
N PRO A 265 -0.66 -3.20 -11.36
CA PRO A 265 -1.87 -2.51 -11.82
C PRO A 265 -1.59 -1.19 -12.57
N TYR A 266 -0.47 -0.53 -12.29
CA TYR A 266 -0.11 0.77 -12.87
C TYR A 266 0.80 0.66 -14.11
N LEU A 267 1.29 -0.55 -14.41
CA LEU A 267 2.24 -0.73 -15.51
C LEU A 267 1.51 -1.14 -16.81
N PRO A 268 1.71 -0.42 -17.92
CA PRO A 268 1.09 -0.75 -19.21
C PRO A 268 1.73 -1.98 -19.86
N HIS A 269 2.77 -2.55 -19.26
CA HIS A 269 3.42 -3.79 -19.68
C HIS A 269 2.74 -5.03 -19.08
N CYS A 270 1.71 -4.84 -18.22
CA CYS A 270 1.06 -5.91 -17.47
C CYS A 270 -0.41 -6.03 -17.83
N GLY A 271 -0.85 -7.27 -18.05
CA GLY A 271 -2.25 -7.60 -18.25
C GLY A 271 -2.81 -7.28 -19.63
N ALA A 272 -4.13 -7.27 -19.73
CA ALA A 272 -4.87 -7.17 -21.00
C ALA A 272 -4.62 -5.89 -21.80
N VAL A 273 -4.23 -4.80 -21.13
CA VAL A 273 -3.93 -3.51 -21.77
C VAL A 273 -2.82 -3.63 -22.81
N THR A 274 -1.89 -4.56 -22.64
CA THR A 274 -0.76 -4.81 -23.57
C THR A 274 -1.22 -5.20 -24.98
N SER A 275 -2.39 -5.79 -25.10
CA SER A 275 -2.96 -6.24 -26.36
C SER A 275 -3.91 -5.23 -27.01
N THR A 276 -4.05 -4.04 -26.42
CA THR A 276 -4.93 -3.00 -26.97
C THR A 276 -4.23 -2.25 -28.12
N PRO A 277 -4.99 -1.72 -29.10
CA PRO A 277 -4.42 -0.92 -30.19
C PRO A 277 -3.64 0.33 -29.71
N HIS A 278 -3.93 0.83 -28.52
CA HIS A 278 -3.31 2.03 -27.95
C HIS A 278 -2.14 1.74 -26.99
N ALA A 279 -1.75 0.47 -26.77
CA ALA A 279 -0.67 0.09 -25.85
C ALA A 279 0.64 0.86 -26.11
N HIS A 280 1.01 1.07 -27.39
CA HIS A 280 2.20 1.83 -27.78
C HIS A 280 2.14 3.31 -27.35
N ARG A 281 0.95 3.92 -27.34
CA ARG A 281 0.76 5.31 -26.88
C ARG A 281 0.91 5.40 -25.37
N LEU A 282 0.35 4.44 -24.63
CA LEU A 282 0.55 4.34 -23.17
C LEU A 282 2.03 4.19 -22.81
N ALA A 283 2.75 3.36 -23.53
CA ALA A 283 4.17 3.15 -23.29
C ALA A 283 5.03 4.42 -23.54
N ALA A 284 4.57 5.33 -24.42
CA ALA A 284 5.25 6.58 -24.73
C ALA A 284 4.99 7.73 -23.74
N LEU A 285 4.06 7.58 -22.81
CA LEU A 285 3.75 8.59 -21.80
C LEU A 285 4.87 8.66 -20.73
N SER A 286 4.97 9.81 -20.06
CA SER A 286 5.75 9.93 -18.83
C SER A 286 5.21 8.97 -17.75
N ASP A 287 6.03 8.59 -16.76
CA ASP A 287 5.61 7.68 -15.70
C ASP A 287 4.34 8.17 -15.00
N ARG A 288 4.27 9.45 -14.65
CA ARG A 288 3.11 10.06 -14.00
C ARG A 288 1.84 9.96 -14.85
N GLU A 289 1.92 10.33 -16.12
CA GLU A 289 0.77 10.28 -17.05
C GLU A 289 0.37 8.83 -17.34
N ARG A 290 1.34 7.93 -17.44
CA ARG A 290 1.13 6.50 -17.63
C ARG A 290 0.34 5.89 -16.47
N TYR A 291 0.75 6.18 -15.24
CA TYR A 291 0.04 5.70 -14.04
C TYR A 291 -1.36 6.29 -13.94
N ALA A 292 -1.54 7.56 -14.28
CA ALA A 292 -2.86 8.19 -14.33
C ALA A 292 -3.77 7.54 -15.39
N ALA A 293 -3.24 7.26 -16.58
CA ALA A 293 -3.99 6.57 -17.62
C ALA A 293 -4.36 5.14 -17.22
N MET A 294 -3.45 4.42 -16.53
CA MET A 294 -3.74 3.08 -16.01
C MET A 294 -4.78 3.08 -14.90
N GLU A 295 -4.77 4.07 -14.01
CA GLU A 295 -5.82 4.27 -13.00
C GLU A 295 -7.19 4.39 -13.66
N LEU A 296 -7.31 5.23 -14.71
CA LEU A 296 -8.55 5.42 -15.46
C LEU A 296 -8.95 4.14 -16.21
N TRP A 297 -7.99 3.45 -16.81
CA TRP A 297 -8.27 2.23 -17.56
C TRP A 297 -8.75 1.09 -16.63
N ARG A 298 -8.16 0.97 -15.44
CA ARG A 298 -8.57 0.00 -14.42
C ARG A 298 -9.93 0.34 -13.80
N GLY A 299 -10.17 1.62 -13.47
CA GLY A 299 -11.43 2.14 -12.95
C GLY A 299 -11.88 1.62 -11.57
N THR A 300 -11.22 0.60 -11.03
CA THR A 300 -11.63 -0.10 -9.79
C THR A 300 -10.59 -0.06 -8.68
N MET A 301 -9.54 0.75 -8.84
CA MET A 301 -8.57 0.98 -7.77
C MET A 301 -9.24 1.75 -6.63
N THR A 302 -9.30 1.15 -5.43
CA THR A 302 -9.90 1.78 -4.23
C THR A 302 -8.91 2.59 -3.41
N CYS A 303 -7.62 2.33 -3.57
CA CYS A 303 -6.56 3.04 -2.88
C CYS A 303 -5.27 3.06 -3.71
N HIS A 304 -4.41 4.04 -3.40
CA HIS A 304 -3.05 4.14 -3.90
C HIS A 304 -2.09 3.86 -2.76
N SER A 305 -1.19 2.91 -2.96
CA SER A 305 -0.13 2.54 -2.01
C SER A 305 1.23 2.81 -2.62
N ALA A 306 1.98 3.73 -2.05
CA ALA A 306 3.24 4.23 -2.57
C ALA A 306 4.39 4.13 -1.56
N VAL A 307 5.60 3.93 -2.06
CA VAL A 307 6.86 4.08 -1.33
C VAL A 307 7.46 5.42 -1.68
N LEU A 308 7.73 6.23 -0.67
CA LEU A 308 8.27 7.57 -0.82
C LEU A 308 9.60 7.68 -0.08
N HIS A 309 10.50 8.51 -0.62
CA HIS A 309 11.75 8.91 0.02
C HIS A 309 11.85 10.44 0.07
N ARG A 310 12.82 10.95 0.80
CA ARG A 310 13.11 12.39 0.76
C ARG A 310 13.66 12.78 -0.61
N SER A 311 13.20 13.90 -1.17
CA SER A 311 13.69 14.41 -2.46
C SER A 311 15.14 14.89 -2.43
N ASP A 312 15.66 15.19 -1.22
CA ASP A 312 17.05 15.58 -0.98
C ASP A 312 17.99 14.38 -0.70
N ALA A 313 17.48 13.14 -0.79
CA ALA A 313 18.29 11.95 -0.69
C ALA A 313 19.06 11.73 -2.02
N THR A 314 20.40 11.67 -1.93
CA THR A 314 21.30 11.55 -3.10
C THR A 314 21.43 10.10 -3.61
N ASP A 315 20.62 9.18 -3.14
CA ASP A 315 20.79 7.76 -3.38
C ASP A 315 20.12 7.33 -4.70
N ASP A 316 20.85 7.45 -5.81
CA ASP A 316 20.47 6.95 -7.14
C ASP A 316 20.26 5.42 -7.20
N ALA A 317 20.65 4.70 -6.16
CA ALA A 317 20.58 3.25 -6.05
C ALA A 317 19.16 2.70 -5.75
N VAL A 318 18.15 3.55 -5.69
CA VAL A 318 16.81 3.18 -5.19
C VAL A 318 15.95 2.46 -6.23
N ARG A 319 16.29 2.52 -7.53
CA ARG A 319 15.44 1.93 -8.59
C ARG A 319 16.02 0.66 -9.17
N VAL A 320 15.23 -0.40 -9.20
CA VAL A 320 15.54 -1.62 -9.96
C VAL A 320 15.56 -1.27 -11.44
N CYS A 321 16.72 -1.49 -12.10
CA CYS A 321 16.92 -1.19 -13.50
C CYS A 321 17.77 -2.29 -14.15
N PHE A 322 17.24 -2.94 -15.15
CA PHE A 322 17.93 -4.00 -15.90
C PHE A 322 18.80 -3.51 -17.03
N ASP A 323 18.78 -2.21 -17.37
CA ASP A 323 19.63 -1.60 -18.40
C ASP A 323 21.06 -1.34 -17.90
N ARG A 324 21.28 -1.34 -16.58
CA ARG A 324 22.59 -1.16 -15.96
C ARG A 324 23.38 -2.47 -15.98
N LYS A 325 24.68 -2.38 -16.21
CA LYS A 325 25.59 -3.52 -16.01
C LYS A 325 25.54 -3.92 -14.53
N GLY A 326 25.27 -5.17 -14.23
CA GLY A 326 25.22 -5.66 -12.84
C GLY A 326 23.91 -6.31 -12.44
N TRP A 327 22.86 -6.30 -13.27
CA TRP A 327 21.59 -6.98 -12.96
C TRP A 327 21.75 -8.50 -12.71
N LEU A 328 22.83 -9.12 -13.21
CA LEU A 328 23.17 -10.53 -12.90
C LEU A 328 23.52 -10.75 -11.42
N HIS A 329 23.92 -9.70 -10.69
CA HIS A 329 24.19 -9.76 -9.26
C HIS A 329 22.95 -9.55 -8.39
N PHE A 330 21.79 -9.20 -8.99
CA PHE A 330 20.55 -9.08 -8.24
C PHE A 330 20.13 -10.43 -7.69
N VAL A 331 19.73 -10.48 -6.41
CA VAL A 331 19.18 -11.67 -5.77
C VAL A 331 17.66 -11.57 -5.78
N PRO A 332 16.95 -12.40 -6.57
CA PRO A 332 15.50 -12.37 -6.61
C PRO A 332 14.91 -13.00 -5.34
N LEU A 333 13.94 -12.31 -4.75
CA LEU A 333 13.18 -12.72 -3.57
C LEU A 333 11.72 -12.86 -3.99
N ARG A 334 11.13 -14.05 -3.86
CA ARG A 334 9.71 -14.25 -4.15
C ARG A 334 8.87 -13.45 -3.16
N LEU A 335 7.87 -12.73 -3.66
CA LEU A 335 6.91 -12.07 -2.80
C LEU A 335 5.95 -13.11 -2.18
N PRO A 336 5.55 -12.94 -0.91
CA PRO A 336 4.74 -13.94 -0.20
C PRO A 336 3.33 -14.14 -0.78
N TRP A 337 2.89 -13.24 -1.62
CA TRP A 337 1.59 -13.30 -2.31
C TRP A 337 1.65 -13.96 -3.68
N THR A 338 2.85 -14.33 -4.15
CA THR A 338 3.07 -15.06 -5.41
C THR A 338 2.53 -16.47 -5.28
N GLN A 339 1.64 -16.85 -6.18
CA GLN A 339 1.09 -18.20 -6.27
C GLN A 339 1.37 -18.78 -7.65
N LEU A 340 1.97 -19.95 -7.68
CA LEU A 340 2.16 -20.75 -8.91
C LEU A 340 0.99 -21.71 -9.08
N VAL A 341 0.28 -21.58 -10.20
CA VAL A 341 -0.77 -22.51 -10.64
C VAL A 341 -0.17 -23.43 -11.71
N GLN A 342 -0.39 -24.74 -11.55
CA GLN A 342 0.15 -25.79 -12.45
C GLN A 342 -0.93 -26.68 -13.05
N GLU A 343 -2.20 -26.39 -12.78
CA GLU A 343 -3.34 -27.13 -13.30
C GLU A 343 -4.17 -26.29 -14.27
N ARG A 344 -4.78 -26.92 -15.27
CA ARG A 344 -5.66 -26.26 -16.25
C ARG A 344 -4.98 -25.08 -16.95
N LEU A 345 -3.74 -25.31 -17.37
CA LEU A 345 -2.90 -24.29 -17.98
C LEU A 345 -3.30 -23.98 -19.42
N PRO A 346 -3.03 -22.76 -19.92
CA PRO A 346 -3.08 -22.46 -21.36
C PRO A 346 -2.14 -23.36 -22.17
N ALA A 347 -2.43 -23.54 -23.45
CA ALA A 347 -1.57 -24.29 -24.34
C ALA A 347 -0.12 -23.75 -24.37
N GLY A 348 0.86 -24.64 -24.20
CA GLY A 348 2.29 -24.28 -24.15
C GLY A 348 2.79 -23.73 -22.82
N ALA A 349 1.93 -23.49 -21.84
CA ALA A 349 2.33 -23.06 -20.52
C ALA A 349 2.78 -24.24 -19.64
N ALA A 350 3.81 -24.04 -18.83
CA ALA A 350 4.27 -24.94 -17.76
C ALA A 350 3.86 -24.45 -16.37
N GLY A 351 3.39 -23.21 -16.27
CA GLY A 351 2.86 -22.61 -15.07
C GLY A 351 2.27 -21.23 -15.32
N VAL A 352 1.43 -20.78 -14.39
CA VAL A 352 0.89 -19.42 -14.36
C VAL A 352 1.13 -18.83 -12.96
N LEU A 353 1.74 -17.67 -12.91
CA LEU A 353 1.92 -16.92 -11.66
C LEU A 353 0.78 -15.91 -11.48
N LEU A 354 0.24 -15.91 -10.27
CA LEU A 354 -0.76 -14.98 -9.79
C LEU A 354 -0.17 -14.20 -8.61
N ASN A 355 -0.55 -12.94 -8.46
CA ASN A 355 -0.29 -12.19 -7.23
C ASN A 355 -1.61 -12.00 -6.49
N ARG A 356 -1.71 -12.49 -5.25
CA ARG A 356 -2.93 -12.45 -4.44
C ARG A 356 -3.16 -11.13 -3.72
N SER A 357 -2.30 -10.14 -3.93
CA SER A 357 -2.39 -8.80 -3.30
C SER A 357 -3.40 -7.88 -3.98
N HIS A 358 -3.90 -8.24 -5.17
CA HIS A 358 -4.85 -7.44 -5.95
C HIS A 358 -5.94 -8.30 -6.61
N PRO A 359 -7.12 -7.71 -6.92
CA PRO A 359 -8.25 -8.43 -7.52
C PRO A 359 -8.20 -8.52 -9.06
N PHE A 360 -7.16 -8.02 -9.73
CA PHE A 360 -7.11 -7.91 -11.19
C PHE A 360 -6.77 -9.26 -11.83
N HIS A 361 -7.77 -9.93 -12.40
CA HIS A 361 -7.66 -11.28 -12.98
C HIS A 361 -6.81 -11.34 -14.26
N ASP A 362 -6.60 -10.22 -14.94
CA ASP A 362 -5.77 -10.13 -16.14
C ASP A 362 -4.26 -10.02 -15.83
N LEU A 363 -3.90 -9.72 -14.57
CA LEU A 363 -2.52 -9.59 -14.12
C LEU A 363 -1.94 -10.97 -13.77
N ILE A 364 -1.84 -11.83 -14.78
CA ILE A 364 -1.25 -13.16 -14.70
C ILE A 364 0.02 -13.21 -15.54
N LEU A 365 1.01 -13.98 -15.08
CA LEU A 365 2.26 -14.19 -15.82
C LEU A 365 2.37 -15.65 -16.22
N VAL A 366 2.24 -15.91 -17.52
CA VAL A 366 2.39 -17.26 -18.10
C VAL A 366 3.86 -17.59 -18.25
N LEU A 367 4.26 -18.76 -17.75
CA LEU A 367 5.59 -19.33 -17.86
C LEU A 367 5.58 -20.52 -18.79
N ASP A 368 6.49 -20.59 -19.74
CA ASP A 368 6.80 -21.83 -20.44
C ASP A 368 7.73 -22.73 -19.61
N ALA A 369 8.21 -23.84 -20.14
CA ALA A 369 9.01 -24.83 -19.41
C ALA A 369 10.34 -24.24 -18.91
N ASP A 370 11.02 -23.44 -19.74
CA ASP A 370 12.34 -22.88 -19.40
C ASP A 370 12.18 -21.74 -18.40
N ASP A 371 11.20 -20.84 -18.58
CA ASP A 371 10.87 -19.77 -17.64
C ASP A 371 10.53 -20.34 -16.27
N LYS A 372 9.72 -21.42 -16.25
CA LYS A 372 9.37 -22.11 -15.00
C LYS A 372 10.60 -22.72 -14.33
N GLN A 373 11.51 -23.32 -15.08
CA GLN A 373 12.74 -23.88 -14.53
C GLN A 373 13.61 -22.80 -13.85
N LEU A 374 13.73 -21.62 -14.47
CA LEU A 374 14.44 -20.50 -13.86
C LEU A 374 13.72 -19.97 -12.62
N PHE A 375 12.38 -19.83 -12.69
CA PHE A 375 11.58 -19.42 -11.55
C PHE A 375 11.69 -20.39 -10.38
N ASP A 376 11.67 -21.70 -10.61
CA ASP A 376 11.77 -22.74 -9.56
C ASP A 376 13.12 -22.68 -8.82
N ARG A 377 14.18 -22.20 -9.49
CA ARG A 377 15.51 -22.02 -8.89
C ARG A 377 15.65 -20.78 -7.99
N ILE A 378 14.64 -19.90 -7.93
CA ILE A 378 14.67 -18.71 -7.05
C ILE A 378 14.53 -19.17 -5.59
N ASP A 379 15.60 -19.04 -4.81
CA ASP A 379 15.67 -19.43 -3.40
C ASP A 379 15.91 -18.24 -2.44
N GLY A 380 15.95 -17.03 -2.99
CA GLY A 380 16.21 -15.81 -2.22
C GLY A 380 17.64 -15.63 -1.75
N ARG A 381 18.58 -16.44 -2.24
CA ARG A 381 20.02 -16.42 -1.86
C ARG A 381 20.93 -16.27 -3.06
N ARG A 382 20.66 -17.00 -4.13
CA ARG A 382 21.43 -16.96 -5.37
C ARG A 382 21.07 -15.73 -6.19
N SER A 383 22.11 -15.12 -6.77
CA SER A 383 21.96 -14.07 -7.77
C SER A 383 21.38 -14.62 -9.07
N ILE A 384 20.89 -13.72 -9.93
CA ILE A 384 20.39 -14.13 -11.27
C ILE A 384 21.52 -14.83 -12.06
N GLY A 385 22.77 -14.35 -11.98
CA GLY A 385 23.91 -14.98 -12.64
C GLY A 385 24.14 -16.42 -12.18
N GLU A 386 24.04 -16.69 -10.87
CA GLU A 386 24.16 -18.05 -10.31
C GLU A 386 22.96 -18.93 -10.68
N ILE A 387 21.75 -18.39 -10.75
CA ILE A 387 20.53 -19.11 -11.16
C ILE A 387 20.64 -19.53 -12.62
N THR A 388 21.19 -18.67 -13.49
CA THR A 388 21.35 -18.94 -14.94
C THR A 388 22.60 -19.73 -15.28
N GLY A 389 23.52 -19.98 -14.32
CA GLY A 389 24.75 -20.70 -14.53
C GLY A 389 25.76 -19.93 -15.40
N HIS A 390 25.73 -18.61 -15.37
CA HIS A 390 26.58 -17.73 -16.19
C HIS A 390 26.48 -18.03 -17.70
N ALA A 391 25.25 -18.30 -18.15
CA ALA A 391 24.92 -18.66 -19.53
C ALA A 391 25.41 -17.61 -20.56
N PRO A 392 25.67 -18.03 -21.82
CA PRO A 392 26.08 -17.13 -22.90
C PRO A 392 25.09 -15.97 -23.13
N GLU A 393 25.55 -14.87 -23.76
CA GLU A 393 24.75 -13.63 -23.97
C GLU A 393 23.35 -13.85 -24.58
N THR A 394 23.17 -14.87 -25.42
CA THR A 394 21.87 -15.20 -26.03
C THR A 394 20.85 -15.76 -25.03
N GLU A 395 21.28 -16.52 -24.02
CA GLU A 395 20.44 -17.00 -22.94
C GLU A 395 20.25 -15.95 -21.85
N SER A 396 21.21 -15.02 -21.70
CA SER A 396 21.09 -13.89 -20.77
C SER A 396 19.94 -12.93 -21.16
N GLY A 397 19.64 -12.77 -22.46
CA GLY A 397 18.52 -11.97 -22.95
C GLY A 397 17.16 -12.52 -22.50
N ARG A 398 16.97 -13.85 -22.55
CA ARG A 398 15.75 -14.51 -22.04
C ARG A 398 15.61 -14.36 -20.54
N ALA A 399 16.68 -14.64 -19.81
CA ALA A 399 16.68 -14.51 -18.35
C ALA A 399 16.36 -13.07 -17.92
N ARG A 400 16.97 -12.06 -18.57
CA ARG A 400 16.66 -10.65 -18.34
C ARG A 400 15.17 -10.38 -18.52
N THR A 401 14.60 -10.79 -19.65
CA THR A 401 13.17 -10.61 -19.95
C THR A 401 12.28 -11.28 -18.89
N LEU A 402 12.60 -12.50 -18.45
CA LEU A 402 11.85 -13.19 -17.42
C LEU A 402 11.90 -12.45 -16.08
N PHE A 403 13.12 -12.12 -15.58
CA PHE A 403 13.26 -11.48 -14.27
C PHE A 403 12.67 -10.07 -14.24
N GLU A 404 12.74 -9.33 -15.34
CA GLU A 404 12.09 -8.04 -15.51
C GLU A 404 10.56 -8.18 -15.49
N ARG A 405 10.00 -9.17 -16.18
CA ARG A 405 8.56 -9.49 -16.14
C ARG A 405 8.12 -9.94 -14.73
N LEU A 406 8.88 -10.79 -14.06
CA LEU A 406 8.61 -11.21 -12.69
C LEU A 406 8.53 -9.99 -11.75
N TRP A 407 9.39 -9.01 -11.95
CA TRP A 407 9.38 -7.76 -11.18
C TRP A 407 8.17 -6.87 -11.54
N TRP A 408 7.87 -6.69 -12.82
CA TRP A 408 6.70 -5.90 -13.25
C TRP A 408 5.39 -6.44 -12.71
N TYR A 409 5.24 -7.77 -12.67
CA TYR A 409 4.04 -8.45 -12.20
C TYR A 409 4.01 -8.66 -10.67
N ASP A 410 4.89 -7.97 -9.91
CA ASP A 410 5.00 -8.12 -8.45
C ASP A 410 5.11 -9.57 -7.99
N GLN A 411 5.86 -10.41 -8.72
CA GLN A 411 6.13 -11.81 -8.34
C GLN A 411 7.42 -11.91 -7.53
N VAL A 412 8.38 -11.02 -7.80
CA VAL A 412 9.65 -10.94 -7.10
C VAL A 412 10.02 -9.48 -6.80
N ILE A 413 10.86 -9.32 -5.80
CA ILE A 413 11.64 -8.11 -5.52
C ILE A 413 13.13 -8.47 -5.56
N PHE A 414 14.02 -7.49 -5.66
CA PHE A 414 15.46 -7.74 -5.75
C PHE A 414 16.21 -7.13 -4.58
N ASP A 415 17.09 -7.95 -3.98
CA ASP A 415 18.22 -7.48 -3.19
C ASP A 415 19.36 -7.10 -4.14
N MET A 416 19.63 -5.81 -4.27
CA MET A 416 20.66 -5.23 -5.12
C MET A 416 21.88 -4.78 -4.32
N SER A 417 21.95 -5.05 -3.02
CA SER A 417 23.01 -4.56 -2.14
C SER A 417 24.42 -5.01 -2.54
N LYS A 418 24.53 -6.10 -3.33
CA LYS A 418 25.78 -6.64 -3.85
C LYS A 418 26.09 -6.22 -5.30
N ALA A 419 25.22 -5.45 -5.92
CA ALA A 419 25.35 -5.07 -7.33
C ALA A 419 26.04 -3.71 -7.55
N GLN A 420 26.55 -3.11 -6.47
CA GLN A 420 27.26 -1.83 -6.47
C GLN A 420 28.75 -2.01 -6.72
#